data_0ed62bc1ea4ffe12f85426290723174c
#
_entry.id   0ed62bc1ea4ffe12f85426290723174c
#
_cell.length_a   1.000
_cell.length_b   1.000
_cell.length_c   1.000
_cell.angle_alpha   90.00
_cell.angle_beta   90.00
_cell.angle_gamma   90.00
#
_symmetry.space_group_name_H-M   'P 1'
#
loop_
_entity.id
_entity.type
_entity.pdbx_description
1 polymer ?
#
loop_
_entity_poly.entity_id
_entity_poly.type
_entity_poly.pdbx_seq_one_letter_code
_entity_poly.pdbx_strand_id
1 'polypeptide(L)'
;MWPEAVGRGRAARAAASHPPLSALSPAKYIGCYVDNTRRRTLRGVSFFDYKKMTVFRCQDNCAERGYLYAGLEFGAECYCGHKIEAANASEAECGMACKGERSNTCGGVNRLSVYRLELAQESARRCKRRAIFRGCFRRPDNVSIALPASQTMLNMSVDKCVDFCTEKEFPLSALAGTSCRCGFPTRLFTLHEREDEQLCAQRCPGEEYESCGTADYFLVYQTQVQDNRCMDRRFLPARSRHFTALASFPGAGNTWARHLIELATGFYTGSYYFDGSLYNKGFKGERDHWRSGRTICIKTHESGQKEIESFDAAILLIRNPYKALMAEFNRKYGGHIGFASHAHWKGKEWPEFVRTYAPWWATHTLDWLRFGRNVLVVHFEDLKRDLFAQLKRMVGLLGIAVFEDRLLCVEGQKDGNFKRSGLRKLEYDPYTPEMRQMIGGYIKTVDAALKLRNLSGVPDDYYPR
;
A
#
# COMPACT_ATOMS: atom_id res chain seq x y z
N MET A 1 70.36 -28.63 11.48
CA MET A 1 69.97 -29.09 10.13
C MET A 1 68.50 -28.90 9.97
N TRP A 2 68.16 -27.92 9.21
CA TRP A 2 66.73 -27.65 8.80
C TRP A 2 66.38 -28.53 7.61
N PRO A 3 65.11 -28.87 7.41
CA PRO A 3 64.50 -28.54 6.10
C PRO A 3 63.18 -27.81 6.17
N GLU A 4 63.02 -27.05 5.13
CA GLU A 4 62.00 -26.12 4.70
C GLU A 4 60.56 -26.65 4.76
N ALA A 5 59.64 -25.77 5.20
CA ALA A 5 58.18 -25.96 5.06
C ALA A 5 57.69 -25.14 3.87
N VAL A 6 57.14 -25.87 2.89
CA VAL A 6 56.48 -25.36 1.69
C VAL A 6 55.17 -24.67 2.08
N GLY A 7 55.04 -23.38 1.77
CA GLY A 7 53.86 -22.58 1.94
C GLY A 7 52.78 -22.95 0.94
N ARG A 8 51.58 -23.34 1.42
CA ARG A 8 50.34 -23.42 0.62
C ARG A 8 49.67 -22.05 0.62
N GLY A 9 49.73 -21.39 -0.53
CA GLY A 9 48.98 -20.17 -0.79
C GLY A 9 47.48 -20.37 -0.62
N ARG A 10 46.86 -19.61 0.28
CA ARG A 10 45.42 -19.42 0.32
C ARG A 10 45.03 -18.41 -0.77
N ALA A 11 44.31 -18.87 -1.78
CA ALA A 11 43.67 -18.01 -2.74
C ALA A 11 42.65 -17.12 -2.02
N ALA A 12 42.92 -15.83 -2.01
CA ALA A 12 41.95 -14.81 -1.57
C ALA A 12 40.78 -14.79 -2.57
N ARG A 13 39.62 -15.19 -2.10
CA ARG A 13 38.37 -14.94 -2.84
C ARG A 13 38.17 -13.44 -2.88
N ALA A 14 38.26 -12.86 -4.07
CA ALA A 14 37.89 -11.48 -4.34
C ALA A 14 36.37 -11.32 -3.98
N ALA A 15 36.12 -10.47 -2.99
CA ALA A 15 34.77 -10.01 -2.70
C ALA A 15 34.28 -9.24 -3.93
N ALA A 16 33.24 -9.72 -4.57
CA ALA A 16 32.53 -9.01 -5.61
C ALA A 16 31.95 -7.75 -4.98
N SER A 17 32.63 -6.63 -5.24
CA SER A 17 32.10 -5.30 -4.95
C SER A 17 30.84 -5.07 -5.79
N HIS A 18 29.69 -4.97 -5.13
CA HIS A 18 28.49 -4.48 -5.79
C HIS A 18 28.76 -3.06 -6.30
N PRO A 19 28.44 -2.76 -7.57
CA PRO A 19 28.56 -1.39 -8.05
C PRO A 19 27.63 -0.48 -7.26
N PRO A 20 28.02 0.79 -7.02
CA PRO A 20 27.17 1.74 -6.31
C PRO A 20 25.90 1.99 -7.09
N LEU A 21 24.78 2.12 -6.39
CA LEU A 21 23.46 2.57 -6.89
C LEU A 21 23.55 4.04 -7.33
N SER A 22 24.29 4.32 -8.40
CA SER A 22 24.35 5.63 -9.03
C SER A 22 24.42 5.46 -10.53
N ALA A 23 23.31 5.66 -11.17
CA ALA A 23 23.05 6.26 -12.46
C ALA A 23 21.69 5.76 -12.97
N LEU A 24 20.60 6.29 -12.42
CA LEU A 24 19.39 6.44 -13.21
C LEU A 24 19.77 7.35 -14.39
N SER A 25 19.67 6.87 -15.60
CA SER A 25 19.81 7.71 -16.79
C SER A 25 18.88 8.91 -16.65
N PRO A 26 19.30 10.13 -17.00
CA PRO A 26 18.52 11.33 -16.76
C PRO A 26 17.17 11.23 -17.46
N ALA A 27 16.09 11.37 -16.72
CA ALA A 27 14.76 11.40 -17.31
C ALA A 27 14.66 12.55 -18.31
N LYS A 28 14.13 12.28 -19.52
CA LYS A 28 14.03 13.27 -20.58
C LYS A 28 12.79 14.12 -20.40
N TYR A 29 12.96 15.44 -20.28
CA TYR A 29 11.84 16.38 -20.40
C TYR A 29 11.23 16.32 -21.80
N ILE A 30 9.89 16.22 -21.87
CA ILE A 30 9.18 16.06 -23.15
C ILE A 30 8.20 17.17 -23.46
N GLY A 31 7.89 18.05 -22.52
CA GLY A 31 7.11 19.26 -22.75
C GLY A 31 6.12 19.61 -21.66
N CYS A 32 5.47 20.75 -21.89
CA CYS A 32 4.35 21.24 -21.11
C CYS A 32 3.02 20.75 -21.70
N TYR A 33 2.12 20.26 -20.86
CA TYR A 33 0.83 19.70 -21.28
C TYR A 33 -0.33 20.31 -20.49
N VAL A 34 -1.46 20.46 -21.14
CA VAL A 34 -2.71 20.87 -20.48
C VAL A 34 -3.08 19.79 -19.45
N ASP A 35 -3.46 20.17 -18.22
CA ASP A 35 -4.05 19.26 -17.26
C ASP A 35 -5.40 19.76 -16.76
N ASN A 36 -6.20 18.87 -16.19
CA ASN A 36 -7.53 19.19 -15.70
C ASN A 36 -7.89 18.28 -14.52
N THR A 37 -8.41 18.86 -13.46
CA THR A 37 -8.81 18.13 -12.23
C THR A 37 -9.87 17.06 -12.46
N ARG A 38 -10.71 17.20 -13.51
CA ARG A 38 -11.74 16.23 -13.86
C ARG A 38 -11.24 15.12 -14.79
N ARG A 39 -10.23 15.45 -15.60
CA ARG A 39 -9.64 14.52 -16.58
C ARG A 39 -8.12 14.73 -16.61
N ARG A 40 -7.43 13.99 -15.75
CA ARG A 40 -5.96 14.08 -15.61
C ARG A 40 -5.24 13.61 -16.86
N THR A 41 -4.16 14.29 -17.19
CA THR A 41 -3.27 13.97 -18.31
C THR A 41 -2.46 12.72 -18.05
N LEU A 42 -2.02 12.53 -16.80
CA LEU A 42 -1.40 11.31 -16.30
C LEU A 42 -2.31 10.67 -15.25
N ARG A 43 -2.84 9.48 -15.52
CA ARG A 43 -3.91 8.84 -14.75
C ARG A 43 -3.45 7.77 -13.77
N GLY A 44 -2.16 7.66 -13.51
CA GLY A 44 -1.63 6.75 -12.51
C GLY A 44 -1.75 7.30 -11.08
N VAL A 45 -0.74 7.02 -10.24
CA VAL A 45 -0.68 7.55 -8.88
C VAL A 45 -0.27 9.01 -8.86
N SER A 46 -0.73 9.75 -7.85
CA SER A 46 -0.31 11.11 -7.58
C SER A 46 0.18 11.25 -6.14
N PHE A 47 1.10 12.18 -5.89
CA PHE A 47 1.46 12.59 -4.55
C PHE A 47 1.78 14.10 -4.50
N PHE A 48 1.63 14.70 -3.34
CA PHE A 48 1.78 16.13 -3.14
C PHE A 48 2.76 16.41 -2.00
N ASP A 49 3.69 17.34 -2.25
CA ASP A 49 4.60 17.83 -1.21
C ASP A 49 4.80 19.34 -1.36
N TYR A 50 4.02 20.09 -0.62
CA TYR A 50 4.00 21.55 -0.68
C TYR A 50 5.24 22.24 -0.06
N LYS A 51 6.20 21.45 0.44
CA LYS A 51 7.43 22.00 1.06
C LYS A 51 8.71 21.56 0.35
N LYS A 52 8.75 20.32 -0.18
CA LYS A 52 9.99 19.68 -0.63
C LYS A 52 9.87 19.03 -2.01
N MET A 53 8.88 19.40 -2.84
CA MET A 53 8.75 18.87 -4.19
C MET A 53 9.93 19.30 -5.04
N THR A 54 10.56 18.34 -5.72
CA THR A 54 11.59 18.56 -6.74
C THR A 54 11.27 17.70 -7.97
N VAL A 55 11.86 18.05 -9.11
CA VAL A 55 11.74 17.26 -10.34
C VAL A 55 12.22 15.83 -10.10
N PHE A 56 13.40 15.67 -9.49
CA PHE A 56 13.98 14.37 -9.17
C PHE A 56 13.06 13.53 -8.25
N ARG A 57 12.47 14.15 -7.24
CA ARG A 57 11.58 13.45 -6.29
C ARG A 57 10.31 12.92 -6.96
N CYS A 58 9.77 13.65 -7.93
CA CYS A 58 8.64 13.18 -8.71
C CYS A 58 9.05 12.03 -9.65
N GLN A 59 10.16 12.19 -10.36
CA GLN A 59 10.70 11.17 -11.24
C GLN A 59 11.00 9.87 -10.51
N ASP A 60 11.69 9.95 -9.37
CA ASP A 60 12.03 8.81 -8.52
C ASP A 60 10.78 8.07 -8.01
N ASN A 61 9.79 8.81 -7.52
CA ASN A 61 8.53 8.25 -7.05
C ASN A 61 7.74 7.52 -8.17
N CYS A 62 7.75 8.06 -9.39
CA CYS A 62 7.08 7.43 -10.53
C CYS A 62 7.89 6.24 -11.08
N ALA A 63 9.22 6.35 -11.13
CA ALA A 63 10.12 5.28 -11.57
C ALA A 63 10.07 4.06 -10.64
N GLU A 64 10.11 4.27 -9.32
CA GLU A 64 9.97 3.19 -8.32
C GLU A 64 8.67 2.39 -8.46
N ARG A 65 7.64 3.00 -9.03
CA ARG A 65 6.33 2.38 -9.30
C ARG A 65 6.18 1.88 -10.72
N GLY A 66 7.25 1.98 -11.54
CA GLY A 66 7.29 1.47 -12.90
C GLY A 66 6.55 2.31 -13.94
N TYR A 67 6.18 3.56 -13.62
CA TYR A 67 5.52 4.43 -14.59
C TYR A 67 6.49 4.98 -15.64
N LEU A 68 5.99 5.17 -16.88
CA LEU A 68 6.79 5.68 -18.00
C LEU A 68 6.95 7.20 -17.98
N TYR A 69 6.02 7.90 -17.33
CA TYR A 69 5.98 9.35 -17.29
C TYR A 69 5.80 9.85 -15.87
N ALA A 70 6.52 10.92 -15.56
CA ALA A 70 6.33 11.74 -14.36
C ALA A 70 5.93 13.14 -14.78
N GLY A 71 4.91 13.70 -14.16
CA GLY A 71 4.42 15.04 -14.44
C GLY A 71 4.34 15.88 -13.18
N LEU A 72 4.78 17.14 -13.26
CA LEU A 72 4.75 18.07 -12.13
C LEU A 72 3.78 19.20 -12.42
N GLU A 73 2.97 19.57 -11.41
CA GLU A 73 1.98 20.63 -11.47
C GLU A 73 2.04 21.48 -10.21
N PHE A 74 1.69 22.76 -10.35
CA PHE A 74 1.52 23.72 -9.27
C PHE A 74 2.71 23.84 -8.28
N GLY A 75 3.92 23.51 -8.73
CA GLY A 75 5.15 23.59 -7.93
C GLY A 75 5.29 22.51 -6.86
N ALA A 76 4.25 21.73 -6.57
CA ALA A 76 4.17 20.82 -5.41
C ALA A 76 3.49 19.48 -5.68
N GLU A 77 2.93 19.29 -6.84
CA GLU A 77 2.12 18.12 -7.19
C GLU A 77 2.86 17.25 -8.19
N CYS A 78 2.84 15.95 -7.98
CA CYS A 78 3.44 14.94 -8.86
C CYS A 78 2.39 13.94 -9.30
N TYR A 79 2.34 13.67 -10.58
CA TYR A 79 1.45 12.73 -11.25
C TYR A 79 2.26 11.73 -12.05
N CYS A 80 1.92 10.47 -11.97
CA CYS A 80 2.55 9.39 -12.72
C CYS A 80 1.59 8.81 -13.75
N GLY A 81 2.10 8.28 -14.85
CA GLY A 81 1.26 7.64 -15.85
C GLY A 81 2.05 6.86 -16.88
N HIS A 82 1.35 6.04 -17.66
CA HIS A 82 1.92 5.27 -18.78
C HIS A 82 1.59 5.88 -20.13
N LYS A 83 0.61 6.79 -20.17
CA LYS A 83 0.14 7.48 -21.38
C LYS A 83 -0.14 8.94 -21.06
N ILE A 84 0.15 9.81 -22.03
CA ILE A 84 -0.21 11.23 -21.98
C ILE A 84 -1.51 11.40 -22.76
N GLU A 85 -2.54 11.91 -22.09
CA GLU A 85 -3.89 12.01 -22.68
C GLU A 85 -4.35 13.46 -22.95
N ALA A 86 -3.42 14.40 -23.06
CA ALA A 86 -3.72 15.79 -23.33
C ALA A 86 -2.83 16.39 -24.42
N ALA A 87 -3.26 17.53 -24.96
CA ALA A 87 -2.50 18.31 -25.92
C ALA A 87 -1.33 19.05 -25.25
N ASN A 88 -0.31 19.35 -26.04
CA ASN A 88 0.79 20.23 -25.63
C ASN A 88 0.25 21.63 -25.31
N ALA A 89 0.84 22.26 -24.31
CA ALA A 89 0.66 23.66 -23.97
C ALA A 89 1.95 24.45 -24.27
N SER A 90 1.89 25.76 -24.18
CA SER A 90 3.10 26.59 -24.32
C SER A 90 4.07 26.34 -23.16
N GLU A 91 5.37 26.23 -23.44
CA GLU A 91 6.40 26.05 -22.40
C GLU A 91 6.38 27.16 -21.35
N ALA A 92 6.02 28.38 -21.73
CA ALA A 92 5.89 29.50 -20.82
C ALA A 92 4.81 29.31 -19.73
N GLU A 93 3.83 28.43 -19.96
CA GLU A 93 2.76 28.14 -19.01
C GLU A 93 3.19 27.17 -17.91
N CYS A 94 4.32 26.47 -18.05
CA CYS A 94 4.90 25.53 -17.08
C CYS A 94 6.02 26.17 -16.22
N GLY A 95 6.06 27.49 -16.08
CA GLY A 95 7.16 28.24 -15.46
C GLY A 95 7.14 28.29 -13.91
N MET A 96 6.27 27.57 -13.22
CA MET A 96 6.18 27.65 -11.75
C MET A 96 7.33 26.92 -11.08
N ALA A 97 8.08 27.59 -10.18
CA ALA A 97 9.20 27.01 -9.46
C ALA A 97 8.78 25.87 -8.53
N CYS A 98 9.61 24.83 -8.44
CA CYS A 98 9.44 23.73 -7.50
C CYS A 98 9.55 24.21 -6.05
N LYS A 99 8.69 23.73 -5.16
CA LYS A 99 8.70 24.11 -3.74
C LYS A 99 9.93 23.64 -2.97
N GLY A 100 10.56 22.55 -3.41
CA GLY A 100 11.76 21.99 -2.79
C GLY A 100 13.07 22.45 -3.44
N GLU A 101 13.00 22.98 -4.68
CA GLU A 101 14.18 23.39 -5.45
C GLU A 101 13.79 24.50 -6.46
N ARG A 102 14.06 25.73 -6.09
CA ARG A 102 13.60 26.92 -6.87
C ARG A 102 14.28 27.09 -8.22
N SER A 103 15.41 26.42 -8.46
CA SER A 103 16.13 26.42 -9.74
C SER A 103 15.41 25.65 -10.84
N ASN A 104 14.50 24.76 -10.49
CA ASN A 104 13.73 23.93 -11.39
C ASN A 104 12.26 24.35 -11.46
N THR A 105 11.63 24.06 -12.60
CA THR A 105 10.20 24.32 -12.82
C THR A 105 9.39 23.05 -12.60
N CYS A 106 8.26 23.20 -11.93
CA CYS A 106 7.31 22.13 -11.59
C CYS A 106 5.90 22.48 -12.09
N GLY A 107 5.76 22.63 -13.41
CA GLY A 107 4.49 22.88 -14.07
C GLY A 107 3.94 24.28 -13.89
N GLY A 108 2.64 24.43 -13.97
CA GLY A 108 1.88 25.65 -13.77
C GLY A 108 0.48 25.34 -13.23
N VAL A 109 -0.41 26.33 -13.25
CA VAL A 109 -1.82 26.12 -12.88
C VAL A 109 -2.53 25.38 -14.01
N ASN A 110 -3.00 24.16 -13.76
CA ASN A 110 -3.56 23.24 -14.77
C ASN A 110 -2.60 23.01 -15.95
N ARG A 111 -1.29 22.96 -15.65
CA ARG A 111 -0.22 22.72 -16.62
C ARG A 111 0.80 21.76 -16.02
N LEU A 112 1.07 20.70 -16.77
CA LEU A 112 1.90 19.60 -16.34
C LEU A 112 3.24 19.61 -17.09
N SER A 113 4.35 19.82 -16.37
CA SER A 113 5.70 19.57 -16.89
C SER A 113 5.95 18.08 -16.92
N VAL A 114 6.01 17.46 -18.10
CA VAL A 114 6.09 16.00 -18.26
C VAL A 114 7.50 15.56 -18.62
N TYR A 115 7.95 14.51 -17.93
CA TYR A 115 9.24 13.85 -18.13
C TYR A 115 9.02 12.39 -18.51
N ARG A 116 9.74 11.91 -19.53
CA ARG A 116 9.83 10.48 -19.84
C ARG A 116 10.93 9.88 -19.00
N LEU A 117 10.59 8.85 -18.24
CA LEU A 117 11.52 8.13 -17.37
C LEU A 117 12.30 7.12 -18.20
N GLU A 118 13.64 7.27 -18.24
CA GLU A 118 14.52 6.27 -18.82
C GLU A 118 14.85 5.27 -17.72
N LEU A 119 14.12 4.16 -17.69
CA LEU A 119 14.40 3.05 -16.79
C LEU A 119 15.73 2.41 -17.25
N ALA A 120 16.68 2.22 -16.32
CA ALA A 120 17.98 1.64 -16.61
C ALA A 120 17.86 0.32 -17.39
N GLN A 121 18.78 0.03 -18.34
CA GLN A 121 18.68 -1.09 -19.28
C GLN A 121 18.53 -2.47 -18.65
N GLU A 122 18.95 -2.69 -17.39
CA GLU A 122 18.66 -3.93 -16.66
C GLU A 122 17.21 -4.00 -16.16
N SER A 123 16.62 -2.87 -15.81
CA SER A 123 15.18 -2.76 -15.61
C SER A 123 14.42 -2.89 -16.92
N ALA A 124 14.97 -2.40 -18.05
CA ALA A 124 14.35 -2.54 -19.37
C ALA A 124 14.30 -3.98 -19.87
N ARG A 125 15.26 -4.85 -19.52
CA ARG A 125 15.18 -6.30 -19.79
C ARG A 125 14.17 -7.01 -18.87
N ARG A 126 13.94 -6.51 -17.64
CA ARG A 126 12.84 -6.93 -16.74
C ARG A 126 11.52 -6.21 -17.07
N CYS A 127 11.57 -4.99 -17.61
CA CYS A 127 10.42 -4.18 -18.04
C CYS A 127 9.96 -4.45 -19.48
N LYS A 128 10.58 -5.34 -20.24
CA LYS A 128 9.91 -5.94 -21.40
C LYS A 128 8.64 -6.68 -20.99
N ARG A 129 8.60 -7.19 -19.75
CA ARG A 129 7.37 -7.71 -19.14
C ARG A 129 6.70 -6.59 -18.33
N ARG A 130 5.86 -5.82 -18.97
CA ARG A 130 4.98 -4.80 -18.36
C ARG A 130 3.92 -5.44 -17.46
N ALA A 131 4.19 -6.60 -16.91
CA ALA A 131 3.22 -7.36 -16.12
C ALA A 131 3.90 -8.18 -15.04
N ILE A 132 3.16 -8.44 -13.95
CA ILE A 132 3.59 -9.28 -12.84
C ILE A 132 3.04 -10.68 -13.05
N PHE A 133 3.91 -11.67 -13.12
CA PHE A 133 3.49 -13.08 -13.14
C PHE A 133 2.74 -13.46 -11.87
N ARG A 134 1.55 -14.01 -12.03
CA ARG A 134 0.67 -14.40 -10.91
C ARG A 134 0.63 -15.91 -10.68
N GLY A 135 0.90 -16.73 -11.70
CA GLY A 135 0.94 -18.18 -11.60
C GLY A 135 0.14 -18.90 -12.69
N CYS A 136 0.03 -20.20 -12.50
CA CYS A 136 -0.83 -21.09 -13.26
C CYS A 136 -2.17 -21.28 -12.53
N PHE A 137 -3.28 -21.21 -13.25
CA PHE A 137 -4.63 -21.30 -12.68
C PHE A 137 -5.53 -22.14 -13.58
N ARG A 138 -6.39 -22.94 -12.96
CA ARG A 138 -7.38 -23.72 -13.68
C ARG A 138 -8.34 -22.79 -14.43
N ARG A 139 -8.69 -23.18 -15.65
CA ARG A 139 -9.67 -22.47 -16.47
C ARG A 139 -11.03 -22.45 -15.76
N PRO A 140 -11.70 -21.28 -15.60
CA PRO A 140 -13.02 -21.23 -15.02
C PRO A 140 -14.09 -21.79 -15.98
N ASP A 141 -15.12 -22.43 -15.45
CA ASP A 141 -16.20 -23.02 -16.24
C ASP A 141 -16.88 -21.99 -17.14
N ASN A 142 -17.17 -20.79 -16.61
CA ASN A 142 -17.78 -19.69 -17.35
C ASN A 142 -16.72 -18.65 -17.76
N VAL A 143 -15.76 -19.07 -18.57
CA VAL A 143 -14.60 -18.24 -18.95
C VAL A 143 -14.98 -16.91 -19.59
N SER A 144 -16.05 -16.85 -20.38
CA SER A 144 -16.49 -15.61 -21.05
C SER A 144 -17.12 -14.59 -20.07
N ILE A 145 -17.60 -15.03 -18.92
CA ILE A 145 -18.06 -14.16 -17.84
C ILE A 145 -16.90 -13.73 -16.97
N ALA A 146 -16.02 -14.67 -16.62
CA ALA A 146 -14.87 -14.41 -15.76
C ALA A 146 -13.82 -13.52 -16.44
N LEU A 147 -13.56 -13.75 -17.73
CA LEU A 147 -12.57 -13.06 -18.56
C LEU A 147 -13.23 -12.63 -19.90
N PRO A 148 -13.98 -11.51 -19.90
CA PRO A 148 -14.91 -11.15 -20.97
C PRO A 148 -14.26 -10.72 -22.27
N ALA A 149 -13.06 -10.14 -22.23
CA ALA A 149 -12.34 -9.78 -23.45
C ALA A 149 -11.44 -10.94 -23.90
N SER A 150 -11.41 -11.21 -25.21
CA SER A 150 -10.59 -12.29 -25.76
C SER A 150 -10.05 -11.95 -27.14
N GLN A 151 -8.87 -12.48 -27.43
CA GLN A 151 -8.23 -12.41 -28.75
C GLN A 151 -7.44 -13.70 -29.00
N THR A 152 -7.51 -14.19 -30.24
CA THR A 152 -6.71 -15.34 -30.70
C THR A 152 -5.65 -14.87 -31.69
N MET A 153 -4.40 -15.27 -31.49
CA MET A 153 -3.27 -14.93 -32.36
C MET A 153 -2.43 -16.18 -32.61
N LEU A 154 -2.14 -16.49 -33.89
CA LEU A 154 -1.30 -17.63 -34.26
C LEU A 154 0.14 -17.51 -33.72
N ASN A 155 0.63 -16.29 -33.58
CA ASN A 155 1.95 -15.97 -33.03
C ASN A 155 1.85 -15.35 -31.61
N MET A 156 1.01 -15.93 -30.76
CA MET A 156 0.81 -15.47 -29.38
C MET A 156 2.11 -15.48 -28.58
N SER A 157 2.30 -14.45 -27.78
CA SER A 157 3.34 -14.33 -26.76
C SER A 157 2.78 -13.67 -25.50
N VAL A 158 3.51 -13.75 -24.40
CA VAL A 158 3.11 -13.09 -23.14
C VAL A 158 2.94 -11.57 -23.35
N ASP A 159 3.91 -10.93 -24.01
CA ASP A 159 3.86 -9.48 -24.23
C ASP A 159 2.64 -9.06 -25.07
N LYS A 160 2.30 -9.81 -26.13
CA LYS A 160 1.12 -9.51 -26.95
C LYS A 160 -0.20 -9.60 -26.19
N CYS A 161 -0.32 -10.63 -25.33
CA CYS A 161 -1.52 -10.76 -24.49
C CYS A 161 -1.60 -9.66 -23.44
N VAL A 162 -0.49 -9.34 -22.79
CA VAL A 162 -0.41 -8.26 -21.80
C VAL A 162 -0.75 -6.91 -22.44
N ASP A 163 -0.20 -6.61 -23.62
CA ASP A 163 -0.46 -5.36 -24.34
C ASP A 163 -1.95 -5.28 -24.73
N PHE A 164 -2.52 -6.35 -25.28
CA PHE A 164 -3.95 -6.41 -25.62
C PHE A 164 -4.84 -6.15 -24.40
N CYS A 165 -4.57 -6.81 -23.24
CA CYS A 165 -5.34 -6.60 -22.04
C CYS A 165 -5.15 -5.20 -21.45
N THR A 166 -3.95 -4.63 -21.56
CA THR A 166 -3.66 -3.26 -21.13
C THR A 166 -4.42 -2.24 -21.98
N GLU A 167 -4.48 -2.42 -23.30
CA GLU A 167 -5.26 -1.58 -24.22
C GLU A 167 -6.77 -1.65 -23.95
N LYS A 168 -7.24 -2.82 -23.53
CA LYS A 168 -8.64 -3.03 -23.14
C LYS A 168 -8.95 -2.61 -21.68
N GLU A 169 -7.97 -2.02 -20.99
CA GLU A 169 -8.08 -1.54 -19.60
C GLU A 169 -8.43 -2.64 -18.57
N PHE A 170 -7.92 -3.87 -18.79
CA PHE A 170 -8.08 -4.96 -17.84
C PHE A 170 -6.80 -5.23 -17.04
N PRO A 171 -6.91 -5.43 -15.70
CA PRO A 171 -5.76 -5.71 -14.82
C PRO A 171 -5.21 -7.13 -14.94
N LEU A 172 -5.97 -8.08 -15.52
CA LEU A 172 -5.51 -9.46 -15.72
C LEU A 172 -5.40 -9.80 -17.20
N SER A 173 -4.32 -10.48 -17.55
CA SER A 173 -4.15 -11.21 -18.80
C SER A 173 -3.95 -12.69 -18.52
N ALA A 174 -4.69 -13.55 -19.20
CA ALA A 174 -4.69 -14.99 -19.06
C ALA A 174 -4.44 -15.66 -20.42
N LEU A 175 -3.36 -16.44 -20.51
CA LEU A 175 -2.92 -17.08 -21.74
C LEU A 175 -3.27 -18.57 -21.74
N ALA A 176 -3.76 -19.04 -22.89
CA ALA A 176 -4.01 -20.45 -23.17
C ALA A 176 -3.64 -20.77 -24.62
N GLY A 177 -2.39 -21.19 -24.87
CA GLY A 177 -1.85 -21.44 -26.20
C GLY A 177 -1.91 -20.22 -27.11
N THR A 178 -2.76 -20.21 -28.12
CA THR A 178 -2.99 -19.09 -29.05
C THR A 178 -4.02 -18.07 -28.54
N SER A 179 -4.70 -18.37 -27.43
CA SER A 179 -5.78 -17.53 -26.88
C SER A 179 -5.28 -16.63 -25.77
N CYS A 180 -5.62 -15.36 -25.87
CA CYS A 180 -5.46 -14.36 -24.81
C CYS A 180 -6.84 -13.97 -24.29
N ARG A 181 -6.97 -13.90 -22.97
CA ARG A 181 -8.18 -13.43 -22.30
C ARG A 181 -7.85 -12.38 -21.25
N CYS A 182 -8.75 -11.42 -21.10
CA CYS A 182 -8.59 -10.33 -20.16
C CYS A 182 -9.82 -10.18 -19.25
N GLY A 183 -9.59 -9.75 -18.03
CA GLY A 183 -10.67 -9.51 -17.08
C GLY A 183 -10.20 -8.88 -15.78
N PHE A 184 -11.11 -8.85 -14.84
CA PHE A 184 -10.85 -8.48 -13.44
C PHE A 184 -10.77 -9.73 -12.57
N PRO A 185 -10.08 -9.68 -11.42
CA PRO A 185 -10.26 -10.69 -10.38
C PRO A 185 -11.74 -10.70 -9.95
N THR A 186 -12.38 -11.87 -10.02
CA THR A 186 -13.78 -12.06 -9.62
C THR A 186 -13.92 -13.36 -8.83
N ARG A 187 -15.06 -13.57 -8.17
CA ARG A 187 -15.37 -14.83 -7.50
C ARG A 187 -15.33 -16.05 -8.42
N LEU A 188 -15.50 -15.87 -9.74
CA LEU A 188 -15.42 -16.94 -10.74
C LEU A 188 -13.98 -17.22 -11.16
N PHE A 189 -13.07 -16.28 -10.93
CA PHE A 189 -11.63 -16.40 -11.23
C PHE A 189 -10.84 -15.61 -10.20
N THR A 190 -10.71 -16.20 -9.03
CA THR A 190 -9.86 -15.67 -7.93
C THR A 190 -8.42 -16.05 -8.21
N LEU A 191 -7.48 -15.28 -7.68
CA LEU A 191 -6.05 -15.58 -7.80
C LEU A 191 -5.49 -16.27 -6.55
N HIS A 192 -6.33 -17.00 -5.82
CA HIS A 192 -5.95 -17.63 -4.55
C HIS A 192 -5.51 -19.09 -4.72
N GLU A 193 -6.12 -19.82 -5.64
CA GLU A 193 -5.84 -21.24 -5.88
C GLU A 193 -4.89 -21.37 -7.07
N ARG A 194 -3.59 -21.38 -6.78
CA ARG A 194 -2.57 -21.63 -7.79
C ARG A 194 -2.39 -23.11 -8.00
N GLU A 195 -2.24 -23.48 -9.24
CA GLU A 195 -1.86 -24.83 -9.66
C GLU A 195 -0.35 -24.94 -9.91
N ASP A 196 0.15 -26.14 -10.09
CA ASP A 196 1.54 -26.38 -10.47
C ASP A 196 1.85 -25.71 -11.82
N GLU A 197 2.94 -24.95 -11.87
CA GLU A 197 3.35 -24.23 -13.08
C GLU A 197 3.64 -25.16 -14.27
N GLN A 198 3.96 -26.42 -14.02
CA GLN A 198 4.16 -27.43 -15.08
C GLN A 198 2.89 -27.69 -15.88
N LEU A 199 1.69 -27.54 -15.29
CA LEU A 199 0.41 -27.65 -15.98
C LEU A 199 0.19 -26.56 -17.04
N CYS A 200 0.93 -25.45 -16.91
CA CYS A 200 0.91 -24.32 -17.84
C CYS A 200 2.12 -24.27 -18.77
N ALA A 201 2.95 -25.31 -18.86
CA ALA A 201 4.26 -25.27 -19.52
C ALA A 201 4.23 -25.36 -21.05
N GLN A 202 3.05 -25.30 -21.69
CA GLN A 202 2.95 -25.26 -23.16
C GLN A 202 3.64 -24.02 -23.70
N ARG A 203 4.56 -24.18 -24.67
CA ARG A 203 5.30 -23.07 -25.28
C ARG A 203 4.38 -22.12 -26.07
N CYS A 204 4.74 -20.85 -26.04
CA CYS A 204 4.06 -19.83 -26.83
C CYS A 204 4.36 -20.00 -28.32
N PRO A 205 3.35 -19.91 -29.19
CA PRO A 205 3.59 -20.00 -30.65
C PRO A 205 4.42 -18.86 -31.21
N GLY A 206 4.46 -17.71 -30.56
CA GLY A 206 5.19 -16.54 -30.99
C GLY A 206 6.52 -16.28 -30.29
N GLU A 207 6.85 -17.08 -29.25
CA GLU A 207 8.09 -16.94 -28.48
C GLU A 207 8.48 -18.27 -27.84
N GLU A 208 9.52 -18.93 -28.35
CA GLU A 208 9.91 -20.28 -27.95
C GLU A 208 10.34 -20.42 -26.48
N TYR A 209 10.78 -19.36 -25.85
CA TYR A 209 11.27 -19.35 -24.47
C TYR A 209 10.20 -19.00 -23.44
N GLU A 210 8.96 -18.75 -23.89
CA GLU A 210 7.84 -18.41 -23.02
C GLU A 210 6.79 -19.52 -22.97
N SER A 211 6.12 -19.63 -21.82
CA SER A 211 4.96 -20.49 -21.66
C SER A 211 3.67 -19.68 -21.83
N CYS A 212 2.68 -20.28 -22.48
CA CYS A 212 1.39 -19.68 -22.79
C CYS A 212 0.18 -20.42 -22.20
N GLY A 213 0.41 -21.31 -21.21
CA GLY A 213 -0.68 -22.12 -20.65
C GLY A 213 -1.21 -23.19 -21.61
N THR A 214 -2.24 -23.88 -21.19
CA THR A 214 -2.92 -24.95 -21.95
C THR A 214 -4.41 -24.66 -22.09
N ALA A 215 -5.15 -25.56 -22.76
CA ALA A 215 -6.60 -25.41 -22.89
C ALA A 215 -7.34 -25.36 -21.53
N ASP A 216 -6.82 -26.10 -20.54
CA ASP A 216 -7.45 -26.25 -19.22
C ASP A 216 -6.81 -25.39 -18.13
N TYR A 217 -5.60 -24.86 -18.37
CA TYR A 217 -4.83 -24.07 -17.40
C TYR A 217 -4.30 -22.79 -18.01
N PHE A 218 -4.67 -21.69 -17.39
CA PHE A 218 -4.27 -20.35 -17.79
C PHE A 218 -2.99 -19.90 -17.10
N LEU A 219 -2.02 -19.44 -17.89
CA LEU A 219 -0.89 -18.69 -17.37
C LEU A 219 -1.29 -17.23 -17.20
N VAL A 220 -1.28 -16.73 -15.96
CA VAL A 220 -1.87 -15.44 -15.63
C VAL A 220 -0.81 -14.40 -15.25
N TYR A 221 -0.97 -13.23 -15.82
CA TYR A 221 -0.18 -12.03 -15.49
C TYR A 221 -1.11 -10.89 -15.07
N GLN A 222 -0.64 -10.09 -14.13
CA GLN A 222 -1.26 -8.82 -13.79
C GLN A 222 -0.62 -7.73 -14.64
N THR A 223 -1.44 -7.02 -15.41
CA THR A 223 -1.03 -5.87 -16.22
C THR A 223 -0.77 -4.65 -15.33
N GLN A 224 -0.35 -3.54 -15.93
CA GLN A 224 -0.17 -2.27 -15.22
C GLN A 224 -1.49 -1.51 -14.98
N VAL A 225 -2.59 -2.01 -15.52
CA VAL A 225 -3.92 -1.42 -15.32
C VAL A 225 -4.33 -1.63 -13.86
N GLN A 226 -4.71 -0.54 -13.21
CA GLN A 226 -5.22 -0.60 -11.84
C GLN A 226 -6.69 -0.99 -11.82
N ASP A 227 -7.05 -1.91 -10.94
CA ASP A 227 -8.45 -2.20 -10.64
C ASP A 227 -9.03 -1.08 -9.77
N ASN A 228 -9.84 -0.22 -10.36
CA ASN A 228 -10.44 0.94 -9.71
C ASN A 228 -11.88 0.70 -9.23
N ARG A 229 -12.42 -0.52 -9.33
CA ARG A 229 -13.82 -0.85 -9.01
C ARG A 229 -14.20 -0.56 -7.55
N CYS A 230 -13.23 -0.51 -6.63
CA CYS A 230 -13.44 -0.19 -5.21
C CYS A 230 -13.04 1.25 -4.82
N MET A 231 -12.68 2.09 -5.78
CA MET A 231 -12.17 3.44 -5.49
C MET A 231 -13.26 4.50 -5.30
N ASP A 232 -14.49 4.21 -5.66
CA ASP A 232 -15.66 5.06 -5.42
C ASP A 232 -15.91 5.20 -3.92
N ARG A 233 -15.99 6.43 -3.42
CA ARG A 233 -16.23 6.73 -2.02
C ARG A 233 -17.20 7.87 -1.89
N ARG A 234 -18.13 7.74 -0.93
CA ARG A 234 -19.15 8.74 -0.67
C ARG A 234 -19.44 8.83 0.83
N PHE A 235 -20.09 9.89 1.23
CA PHE A 235 -20.68 9.97 2.56
C PHE A 235 -21.92 9.10 2.66
N LEU A 236 -22.31 8.72 3.87
CA LEU A 236 -23.55 7.99 4.09
C LEU A 236 -24.75 8.76 3.51
N PRO A 237 -25.68 8.09 2.84
CA PRO A 237 -26.83 8.73 2.21
C PRO A 237 -27.80 9.35 3.24
N ALA A 238 -27.87 8.77 4.42
CA ALA A 238 -28.60 9.28 5.59
C ALA A 238 -27.68 9.43 6.77
N ARG A 239 -27.93 10.42 7.64
CA ARG A 239 -27.13 10.60 8.86
C ARG A 239 -27.38 9.47 9.84
N SER A 240 -26.31 8.78 10.23
CA SER A 240 -26.36 7.77 11.28
C SER A 240 -26.49 8.43 12.65
N ARG A 241 -27.31 7.83 13.51
CA ARG A 241 -27.35 8.13 14.94
C ARG A 241 -26.57 7.11 15.76
N HIS A 242 -26.09 6.05 15.12
CA HIS A 242 -25.26 5.01 15.72
C HIS A 242 -23.80 5.28 15.36
N PHE A 243 -22.94 5.46 16.36
CA PHE A 243 -21.55 5.82 16.19
C PHE A 243 -20.65 4.64 16.52
N THR A 244 -19.94 4.14 15.51
CA THR A 244 -18.94 3.09 15.67
C THR A 244 -17.53 3.67 15.69
N ALA A 245 -16.79 3.41 16.77
CA ALA A 245 -15.39 3.79 16.84
C ALA A 245 -14.50 2.84 16.02
N LEU A 246 -13.50 3.38 15.35
CA LEU A 246 -12.29 2.65 14.97
C LEU A 246 -11.20 3.08 15.93
N ALA A 247 -11.14 2.38 17.06
CA ALA A 247 -10.30 2.70 18.21
C ALA A 247 -8.94 2.00 18.08
N SER A 248 -7.89 2.69 18.41
CA SER A 248 -6.55 2.11 18.46
C SER A 248 -5.58 2.98 19.24
N PHE A 249 -4.56 2.36 19.81
CA PHE A 249 -3.35 3.09 20.20
C PHE A 249 -2.71 3.74 18.96
N PRO A 250 -2.11 4.95 19.07
CA PRO A 250 -1.38 5.57 17.95
C PRO A 250 -0.28 4.64 17.41
N GLY A 251 -0.10 4.65 16.08
CA GLY A 251 0.88 3.72 15.45
C GLY A 251 0.40 2.28 15.25
N ALA A 252 -0.83 1.93 15.68
CA ALA A 252 -1.40 0.60 15.48
C ALA A 252 -1.91 0.33 14.07
N GLY A 253 -1.86 1.30 13.14
CA GLY A 253 -2.28 1.10 11.76
C GLY A 253 -3.70 1.61 11.45
N ASN A 254 -4.25 2.48 12.28
CA ASN A 254 -5.61 3.02 12.12
C ASN A 254 -5.86 3.62 10.73
N THR A 255 -4.92 4.41 10.19
CA THR A 255 -5.04 5.00 8.84
C THR A 255 -5.13 3.93 7.75
N TRP A 256 -4.40 2.83 7.89
CA TRP A 256 -4.49 1.70 6.96
C TRP A 256 -5.83 0.98 7.07
N ALA A 257 -6.31 0.72 8.30
CA ALA A 257 -7.62 0.12 8.53
C ALA A 257 -8.75 0.99 7.96
N ARG A 258 -8.69 2.32 8.12
CA ARG A 258 -9.63 3.27 7.48
C ARG A 258 -9.63 3.13 5.97
N HIS A 259 -8.45 3.10 5.36
CA HIS A 259 -8.32 2.94 3.92
C HIS A 259 -9.00 1.65 3.44
N LEU A 260 -8.74 0.53 4.11
CA LEU A 260 -9.36 -0.76 3.78
C LEU A 260 -10.89 -0.72 3.95
N ILE A 261 -11.40 -0.13 5.02
CA ILE A 261 -12.83 0.03 5.27
C ILE A 261 -13.46 0.91 4.17
N GLU A 262 -12.85 2.03 3.83
CA GLU A 262 -13.35 2.93 2.78
C GLU A 262 -13.39 2.24 1.41
N LEU A 263 -12.36 1.47 1.07
CA LEU A 263 -12.35 0.68 -0.17
C LEU A 263 -13.43 -0.42 -0.16
N ALA A 264 -13.57 -1.14 0.96
CA ALA A 264 -14.50 -2.25 1.07
C ALA A 264 -15.96 -1.80 1.08
N THR A 265 -16.25 -0.68 1.74
CA THR A 265 -17.62 -0.20 1.93
C THR A 265 -18.08 0.83 0.89
N GLY A 266 -17.14 1.57 0.28
CA GLY A 266 -17.46 2.74 -0.56
C GLY A 266 -17.91 3.95 0.26
N PHE A 267 -17.73 3.95 1.59
CA PHE A 267 -18.11 5.06 2.45
C PHE A 267 -16.89 5.67 3.15
N TYR A 268 -16.89 7.02 3.25
CA TYR A 268 -15.85 7.72 4.00
C TYR A 268 -15.90 7.39 5.49
N THR A 269 -14.71 7.26 6.10
CA THR A 269 -14.50 7.19 7.55
C THR A 269 -14.30 8.60 8.12
N GLY A 270 -14.81 8.85 9.32
CA GLY A 270 -14.59 10.07 10.08
C GLY A 270 -13.37 9.99 10.99
N SER A 271 -13.15 11.08 11.73
CA SER A 271 -12.10 11.17 12.74
C SER A 271 -12.61 11.98 13.92
N TYR A 272 -12.25 11.56 15.13
CA TYR A 272 -12.46 12.35 16.35
C TYR A 272 -11.67 13.66 16.32
N TYR A 273 -10.59 13.67 15.52
CA TYR A 273 -9.68 14.79 15.31
C TYR A 273 -9.87 15.38 13.91
N PHE A 274 -9.23 16.52 13.67
CA PHE A 274 -9.04 17.05 12.33
C PHE A 274 -7.57 16.90 11.91
N ASP A 275 -7.33 16.24 10.76
CA ASP A 275 -6.00 16.10 10.17
C ASP A 275 -6.02 16.51 8.70
N GLY A 276 -5.56 17.76 8.45
CA GLY A 276 -5.51 18.33 7.10
C GLY A 276 -4.60 17.53 6.15
N SER A 277 -3.55 16.88 6.66
CA SER A 277 -2.67 16.04 5.85
C SER A 277 -3.39 14.78 5.37
N LEU A 278 -4.19 14.14 6.22
CA LEU A 278 -5.00 12.99 5.84
C LEU A 278 -6.16 13.39 4.92
N TYR A 279 -6.78 14.55 5.16
CA TYR A 279 -7.81 15.10 4.26
C TYR A 279 -7.28 15.25 2.82
N ASN A 280 -6.07 15.80 2.66
CA ASN A 280 -5.42 15.95 1.36
C ASN A 280 -5.04 14.60 0.72
N LYS A 281 -4.86 13.55 1.52
CA LYS A 281 -4.64 12.18 1.05
C LYS A 281 -5.92 11.40 0.74
N GLY A 282 -7.07 12.07 0.73
CA GLY A 282 -8.34 11.50 0.31
C GLY A 282 -9.31 11.09 1.44
N PHE A 283 -8.92 11.19 2.72
CA PHE A 283 -9.82 10.92 3.85
C PHE A 283 -10.78 12.11 4.07
N LYS A 284 -11.79 12.22 3.21
CA LYS A 284 -12.67 13.41 3.18
C LYS A 284 -13.50 13.61 4.45
N GLY A 285 -13.73 12.55 5.23
CA GLY A 285 -14.42 12.64 6.52
C GLY A 285 -13.61 13.29 7.64
N GLU A 286 -12.30 13.61 7.42
CA GLU A 286 -11.52 14.40 8.39
C GLU A 286 -12.09 15.79 8.61
N ARG A 287 -12.81 16.37 7.63
CA ARG A 287 -13.39 17.72 7.72
C ARG A 287 -14.71 17.75 8.50
N ASP A 288 -15.39 16.63 8.59
CA ASP A 288 -16.67 16.53 9.25
C ASP A 288 -16.49 16.37 10.77
N HIS A 289 -17.32 17.08 11.53
CA HIS A 289 -17.39 16.80 12.97
C HIS A 289 -17.77 15.34 13.18
N TRP A 290 -17.11 14.63 14.09
CA TRP A 290 -17.27 13.18 14.26
C TRP A 290 -18.71 12.74 14.58
N ARG A 291 -19.53 13.60 15.22
CA ARG A 291 -20.97 13.38 15.46
C ARG A 291 -21.88 13.82 14.30
N SER A 292 -21.32 14.15 13.14
CA SER A 292 -22.12 14.55 11.97
C SER A 292 -23.04 13.44 11.47
N GLY A 293 -22.73 12.17 11.77
CA GLY A 293 -23.42 11.00 11.28
C GLY A 293 -23.25 10.71 9.79
N ARG A 294 -22.31 11.39 9.12
CA ARG A 294 -22.09 11.26 7.66
C ARG A 294 -21.06 10.19 7.29
N THR A 295 -20.33 9.64 8.25
CA THR A 295 -19.22 8.70 8.04
C THR A 295 -19.54 7.33 8.63
N ILE A 296 -18.99 6.26 8.04
CA ILE A 296 -19.33 4.88 8.37
C ILE A 296 -18.78 4.46 9.76
N CYS A 297 -17.61 4.96 10.14
CA CYS A 297 -17.01 4.81 11.46
C CYS A 297 -16.08 5.98 11.75
N ILE A 298 -15.66 6.12 13.00
CA ILE A 298 -14.89 7.27 13.49
C ILE A 298 -13.55 6.79 14.08
N LYS A 299 -12.44 7.23 13.49
CA LYS A 299 -11.11 7.04 14.05
C LYS A 299 -11.00 7.74 15.39
N THR A 300 -10.48 7.03 16.42
CA THR A 300 -10.13 7.62 17.71
C THR A 300 -8.91 6.95 18.33
N HIS A 301 -8.17 7.70 19.15
CA HIS A 301 -7.10 7.24 20.03
C HIS A 301 -7.45 7.49 21.50
N GLU A 302 -8.65 8.00 21.76
CA GLU A 302 -9.14 8.25 23.13
C GLU A 302 -9.38 6.94 23.89
N SER A 303 -9.16 6.97 25.19
CA SER A 303 -9.33 5.82 26.08
C SER A 303 -10.01 6.17 27.41
N GLY A 304 -10.47 7.40 27.57
CA GLY A 304 -11.26 7.79 28.73
C GLY A 304 -12.64 7.15 28.74
N GLN A 305 -13.16 6.77 29.90
CA GLN A 305 -14.48 6.15 30.02
C GLN A 305 -15.58 6.98 29.33
N LYS A 306 -15.61 8.28 29.58
CA LYS A 306 -16.58 9.22 28.98
C LYS A 306 -16.52 9.23 27.45
N GLU A 307 -15.32 9.23 26.90
CA GLU A 307 -15.10 9.20 25.45
C GLU A 307 -15.52 7.87 24.85
N ILE A 308 -15.17 6.75 25.48
CA ILE A 308 -15.53 5.39 25.05
C ILE A 308 -17.05 5.19 25.05
N GLU A 309 -17.72 5.57 26.15
CA GLU A 309 -19.16 5.41 26.33
C GLU A 309 -19.99 6.27 25.35
N SER A 310 -19.36 7.22 24.66
CA SER A 310 -20.02 8.01 23.62
C SER A 310 -20.17 7.28 22.27
N PHE A 311 -19.64 6.07 22.16
CA PHE A 311 -19.77 5.19 21.00
C PHE A 311 -20.67 3.99 21.30
N ASP A 312 -21.48 3.59 20.34
CA ASP A 312 -22.42 2.46 20.45
C ASP A 312 -21.75 1.11 20.12
N ALA A 313 -20.71 1.13 19.32
CA ALA A 313 -19.89 -0.03 18.97
C ALA A 313 -18.44 0.39 18.70
N ALA A 314 -17.53 -0.56 18.71
CA ALA A 314 -16.14 -0.30 18.39
C ALA A 314 -15.46 -1.44 17.65
N ILE A 315 -14.62 -1.07 16.68
CA ILE A 315 -13.55 -1.91 16.14
C ILE A 315 -12.29 -1.51 16.90
N LEU A 316 -11.83 -2.37 17.82
CA LEU A 316 -10.60 -2.15 18.59
C LEU A 316 -9.42 -2.80 17.85
N LEU A 317 -8.61 -1.96 17.20
CA LEU A 317 -7.42 -2.39 16.48
C LEU A 317 -6.22 -2.41 17.42
N ILE A 318 -5.71 -3.61 17.70
CA ILE A 318 -4.53 -3.85 18.53
C ILE A 318 -3.36 -4.23 17.62
N ARG A 319 -2.17 -3.74 17.93
CA ARG A 319 -0.92 -4.07 17.24
C ARG A 319 0.15 -4.46 18.23
N ASN A 320 1.05 -5.33 17.81
CA ASN A 320 2.28 -5.65 18.54
C ASN A 320 2.90 -4.35 19.11
N PRO A 321 3.04 -4.23 20.45
CA PRO A 321 3.45 -2.98 21.10
C PRO A 321 4.83 -2.52 20.67
N TYR A 322 5.77 -3.43 20.43
CA TYR A 322 7.11 -3.07 19.93
C TYR A 322 7.02 -2.37 18.57
N LYS A 323 6.19 -2.89 17.68
CA LYS A 323 5.98 -2.29 16.33
C LYS A 323 5.16 -1.01 16.40
N ALA A 324 4.17 -0.93 17.27
CA ALA A 324 3.32 0.25 17.44
C ALA A 324 4.07 1.44 18.04
N LEU A 325 4.87 1.20 19.08
CA LEU A 325 5.72 2.21 19.73
C LEU A 325 6.74 2.81 18.74
N MET A 326 7.45 1.96 17.98
CA MET A 326 8.38 2.44 16.95
C MET A 326 7.66 3.26 15.86
N ALA A 327 6.48 2.82 15.44
CA ALA A 327 5.70 3.52 14.43
C ALA A 327 5.23 4.89 14.92
N GLU A 328 4.79 4.98 16.18
CA GLU A 328 4.35 6.24 16.79
C GLU A 328 5.53 7.17 17.07
N PHE A 329 6.67 6.65 17.50
CA PHE A 329 7.89 7.44 17.67
C PHE A 329 8.34 8.08 16.34
N ASN A 330 8.33 7.30 15.26
CA ASN A 330 8.59 7.84 13.93
C ASN A 330 7.58 8.92 13.53
N ARG A 331 6.29 8.74 13.84
CA ARG A 331 5.26 9.74 13.57
C ARG A 331 5.49 11.04 14.36
N LYS A 332 5.83 10.90 15.63
CA LYS A 332 6.06 12.05 16.53
C LYS A 332 7.23 12.92 16.05
N TYR A 333 8.33 12.31 15.67
CA TYR A 333 9.56 13.03 15.32
C TYR A 333 9.79 13.19 13.81
N GLY A 334 9.12 12.43 12.96
CA GLY A 334 9.29 12.48 11.49
C GLY A 334 8.01 12.75 10.70
N GLY A 335 6.86 12.90 11.38
CA GLY A 335 5.56 13.08 10.72
C GLY A 335 4.97 11.78 10.15
N HIS A 336 3.88 11.90 9.38
CA HIS A 336 3.10 10.74 8.93
C HIS A 336 3.87 9.72 8.07
N ILE A 337 4.76 10.19 7.21
CA ILE A 337 5.54 9.37 6.27
C ILE A 337 7.05 9.42 6.52
N GLY A 338 7.51 10.26 7.45
CA GLY A 338 8.92 10.43 7.78
C GLY A 338 9.39 9.48 8.89
N PHE A 339 10.67 9.63 9.27
CA PHE A 339 11.34 8.84 10.27
C PHE A 339 12.00 9.74 11.31
N ALA A 340 12.04 9.29 12.56
CA ALA A 340 12.85 9.91 13.59
C ALA A 340 14.35 9.83 13.21
N SER A 341 15.11 10.86 13.54
CA SER A 341 16.54 10.88 13.28
C SER A 341 17.31 9.89 14.19
N HIS A 342 18.54 9.52 13.79
CA HIS A 342 19.40 8.71 14.65
C HIS A 342 19.65 9.33 16.03
N ALA A 343 19.71 10.66 16.10
CA ALA A 343 19.85 11.38 17.36
C ALA A 343 18.68 11.12 18.31
N HIS A 344 17.43 11.16 17.80
CA HIS A 344 16.26 10.85 18.61
C HIS A 344 16.24 9.38 19.10
N TRP A 345 16.67 8.43 18.26
CA TRP A 345 16.71 7.02 18.63
C TRP A 345 17.78 6.69 19.67
N LYS A 346 18.95 7.35 19.59
CA LYS A 346 20.08 7.13 20.50
C LYS A 346 20.07 8.05 21.71
N GLY A 347 19.25 9.10 21.69
CA GLY A 347 19.08 10.06 22.77
C GLY A 347 18.15 9.58 23.88
N LYS A 348 17.88 10.48 24.82
CA LYS A 348 16.94 10.25 25.93
C LYS A 348 15.49 10.16 25.50
N GLU A 349 15.18 10.65 24.31
CA GLU A 349 13.81 10.73 23.78
C GLU A 349 13.17 9.35 23.62
N TRP A 350 13.93 8.35 23.17
CA TRP A 350 13.40 7.00 23.00
C TRP A 350 13.08 6.30 24.34
N PRO A 351 13.98 6.23 25.33
CA PRO A 351 13.64 5.66 26.64
C PRO A 351 12.49 6.37 27.37
N GLU A 352 12.46 7.70 27.30
CA GLU A 352 11.37 8.50 27.89
C GLU A 352 10.04 8.21 27.20
N PHE A 353 10.07 8.11 25.87
CA PHE A 353 8.90 7.77 25.07
C PHE A 353 8.36 6.37 25.45
N VAL A 354 9.21 5.35 25.51
CA VAL A 354 8.79 3.99 25.84
C VAL A 354 8.16 3.94 27.23
N ARG A 355 8.78 4.60 28.23
CA ARG A 355 8.24 4.66 29.60
C ARG A 355 6.84 5.27 29.67
N THR A 356 6.55 6.25 28.83
CA THR A 356 5.25 6.94 28.80
C THR A 356 4.21 6.20 27.97
N TYR A 357 4.60 5.71 26.80
CA TYR A 357 3.68 5.20 25.79
C TYR A 357 3.40 3.70 25.92
N ALA A 358 4.30 2.91 26.50
CA ALA A 358 4.04 1.48 26.69
C ALA A 358 2.90 1.19 27.69
N PRO A 359 2.83 1.88 28.87
CA PRO A 359 1.66 1.77 29.72
C PRO A 359 0.37 2.17 29.03
N TRP A 360 0.41 3.27 28.25
CA TRP A 360 -0.77 3.75 27.52
C TRP A 360 -1.26 2.74 26.48
N TRP A 361 -0.36 2.01 25.80
CA TRP A 361 -0.77 0.93 24.91
C TRP A 361 -1.64 -0.11 25.61
N ALA A 362 -1.28 -0.51 26.82
CA ALA A 362 -2.04 -1.46 27.61
C ALA A 362 -3.34 -0.85 28.13
N THR A 363 -3.28 0.32 28.79
CA THR A 363 -4.47 0.96 29.39
C THR A 363 -5.50 1.31 28.33
N HIS A 364 -5.09 1.80 27.15
CA HIS A 364 -6.00 2.04 26.04
C HIS A 364 -6.80 0.78 25.67
N THR A 365 -6.13 -0.36 25.53
CA THR A 365 -6.79 -1.63 25.19
C THR A 365 -7.71 -2.09 26.32
N LEU A 366 -7.25 -2.03 27.57
CA LEU A 366 -8.02 -2.45 28.76
C LEU A 366 -9.26 -1.59 28.95
N ASP A 367 -9.16 -0.28 28.75
CA ASP A 367 -10.29 0.64 28.90
C ASP A 367 -11.37 0.40 27.84
N TRP A 368 -10.98 0.20 26.57
CA TRP A 368 -11.93 -0.18 25.52
C TRP A 368 -12.57 -1.54 25.77
N LEU A 369 -11.83 -2.50 26.29
CA LEU A 369 -12.41 -3.78 26.73
C LEU A 369 -13.36 -3.59 27.92
N ARG A 370 -13.07 -2.70 28.85
CA ARG A 370 -13.87 -2.49 30.07
C ARG A 370 -15.15 -1.69 29.82
N PHE A 371 -15.05 -0.58 29.10
CA PHE A 371 -16.12 0.42 28.97
C PHE A 371 -16.80 0.39 27.59
N GLY A 372 -16.16 -0.22 26.59
CA GLY A 372 -16.70 -0.28 25.24
C GLY A 372 -17.93 -1.19 25.12
N ARG A 373 -18.90 -0.74 24.31
CA ARG A 373 -20.07 -1.52 23.94
C ARG A 373 -19.80 -2.22 22.61
N ASN A 374 -20.28 -3.44 22.44
CA ASN A 374 -20.16 -4.21 21.21
C ASN A 374 -18.78 -4.07 20.54
N VAL A 375 -17.73 -4.51 21.25
CA VAL A 375 -16.33 -4.35 20.82
C VAL A 375 -15.89 -5.54 20.00
N LEU A 376 -15.54 -5.29 18.73
CA LEU A 376 -14.86 -6.24 17.85
C LEU A 376 -13.36 -6.02 17.98
N VAL A 377 -12.64 -7.00 18.50
CA VAL A 377 -11.16 -6.97 18.54
C VAL A 377 -10.59 -7.47 17.22
N VAL A 378 -9.65 -6.71 16.67
CA VAL A 378 -8.89 -7.03 15.47
C VAL A 378 -7.40 -6.78 15.73
N HIS A 379 -6.57 -7.80 15.53
CA HIS A 379 -5.13 -7.63 15.57
C HIS A 379 -4.60 -7.17 14.19
N PHE A 380 -3.75 -6.15 14.19
CA PHE A 380 -3.14 -5.62 12.95
C PHE A 380 -2.38 -6.71 12.18
N GLU A 381 -1.73 -7.59 12.90
CA GLU A 381 -0.98 -8.72 12.36
C GLU A 381 -1.91 -9.71 11.65
N ASP A 382 -3.08 -10.00 12.23
CA ASP A 382 -4.11 -10.86 11.62
C ASP A 382 -4.74 -10.18 10.40
N LEU A 383 -5.03 -8.87 10.51
CA LEU A 383 -5.54 -8.10 9.36
C LEU A 383 -4.54 -8.11 8.19
N LYS A 384 -3.24 -8.15 8.47
CA LYS A 384 -2.20 -8.24 7.44
C LYS A 384 -2.08 -9.66 6.85
N ARG A 385 -2.27 -10.70 7.68
CA ARG A 385 -2.12 -12.11 7.30
C ARG A 385 -3.36 -12.62 6.56
N ASP A 386 -4.55 -12.30 7.07
CA ASP A 386 -5.84 -12.71 6.52
C ASP A 386 -6.76 -11.50 6.34
N LEU A 387 -6.45 -10.75 5.27
CA LEU A 387 -7.15 -9.51 4.96
C LEU A 387 -8.66 -9.71 4.81
N PHE A 388 -9.08 -10.76 4.07
CA PHE A 388 -10.49 -10.95 3.70
C PHE A 388 -11.34 -11.30 4.91
N ALA A 389 -10.91 -12.26 5.73
CA ALA A 389 -11.68 -12.67 6.90
C ALA A 389 -11.78 -11.52 7.91
N GLN A 390 -10.68 -10.84 8.21
CA GLN A 390 -10.71 -9.73 9.16
C GLN A 390 -11.53 -8.54 8.64
N LEU A 391 -11.38 -8.20 7.37
CA LEU A 391 -12.13 -7.08 6.78
C LEU A 391 -13.63 -7.40 6.71
N LYS A 392 -14.03 -8.63 6.38
CA LYS A 392 -15.44 -9.08 6.43
C LYS A 392 -16.01 -8.92 7.83
N ARG A 393 -15.27 -9.28 8.89
CA ARG A 393 -15.68 -9.09 10.30
C ARG A 393 -15.88 -7.60 10.62
N MET A 394 -14.92 -6.75 10.24
CA MET A 394 -14.97 -5.30 10.49
C MET A 394 -16.16 -4.66 9.80
N VAL A 395 -16.36 -4.97 8.52
CA VAL A 395 -17.46 -4.40 7.72
C VAL A 395 -18.82 -4.98 8.13
N GLY A 396 -18.86 -6.24 8.58
CA GLY A 396 -20.05 -6.86 9.17
C GLY A 396 -20.52 -6.13 10.43
N LEU A 397 -19.61 -5.71 11.32
CA LEU A 397 -19.96 -4.88 12.49
C LEU A 397 -20.56 -3.53 12.06
N LEU A 398 -20.13 -2.99 10.92
CA LEU A 398 -20.64 -1.72 10.34
C LEU A 398 -21.99 -1.90 9.63
N GLY A 399 -22.55 -3.12 9.57
CA GLY A 399 -23.84 -3.43 8.96
C GLY A 399 -23.83 -3.37 7.42
N ILE A 400 -22.68 -3.49 6.79
CA ILE A 400 -22.52 -3.45 5.33
C ILE A 400 -22.20 -4.84 4.79
N ALA A 401 -22.96 -5.27 3.77
CA ALA A 401 -22.62 -6.46 2.99
C ALA A 401 -21.49 -6.14 2.02
N VAL A 402 -20.46 -6.96 1.99
CA VAL A 402 -19.32 -6.80 1.08
C VAL A 402 -19.32 -7.93 0.06
N PHE A 403 -19.33 -7.56 -1.21
CA PHE A 403 -19.19 -8.50 -2.31
C PHE A 403 -17.71 -8.90 -2.48
N GLU A 404 -17.48 -10.17 -2.78
CA GLU A 404 -16.13 -10.73 -2.91
C GLU A 404 -15.31 -10.06 -4.01
N ASP A 405 -15.94 -9.74 -5.13
CA ASP A 405 -15.29 -9.00 -6.22
C ASP A 405 -14.74 -7.64 -5.77
N ARG A 406 -15.43 -6.97 -4.83
CA ARG A 406 -14.94 -5.73 -4.24
C ARG A 406 -13.75 -5.99 -3.31
N LEU A 407 -13.74 -7.08 -2.55
CA LEU A 407 -12.59 -7.45 -1.71
C LEU A 407 -11.35 -7.77 -2.53
N LEU A 408 -11.50 -8.40 -3.70
CA LEU A 408 -10.38 -8.65 -4.63
C LEU A 408 -9.78 -7.33 -5.15
N CYS A 409 -10.61 -6.33 -5.45
CA CYS A 409 -10.14 -4.98 -5.77
C CYS A 409 -9.41 -4.36 -4.56
N VAL A 410 -9.96 -4.48 -3.34
CA VAL A 410 -9.32 -3.98 -2.11
C VAL A 410 -7.93 -4.60 -1.92
N GLU A 411 -7.77 -5.89 -2.16
CA GLU A 411 -6.48 -6.57 -2.07
C GLU A 411 -5.45 -5.96 -3.04
N GLY A 412 -5.85 -5.68 -4.26
CA GLY A 412 -5.01 -4.99 -5.27
C GLY A 412 -4.66 -3.55 -4.91
N GLN A 413 -5.49 -2.87 -4.12
CA GLN A 413 -5.36 -1.46 -3.73
C GLN A 413 -5.02 -1.25 -2.25
N LYS A 414 -4.66 -2.31 -1.52
CA LYS A 414 -4.45 -2.27 -0.07
C LYS A 414 -3.34 -1.32 0.40
N ASP A 415 -2.36 -1.06 -0.45
CA ASP A 415 -1.25 -0.14 -0.15
C ASP A 415 -1.63 1.30 -0.54
N GLY A 416 -2.04 2.10 0.44
CA GLY A 416 -2.39 3.51 0.22
C GLY A 416 -1.16 4.44 0.22
N ASN A 417 -1.36 5.69 -0.25
CA ASN A 417 -0.31 6.72 -0.35
C ASN A 417 0.22 7.27 1.00
N PHE A 418 -0.04 6.59 2.09
CA PHE A 418 0.37 6.92 3.46
C PHE A 418 1.36 5.92 4.05
N LYS A 419 1.75 4.89 3.30
CA LYS A 419 2.75 3.89 3.72
C LYS A 419 4.14 4.55 3.78
N ARG A 420 4.86 4.33 4.89
CA ARG A 420 6.28 4.70 4.96
C ARG A 420 7.10 3.80 4.04
N SER A 421 8.12 4.37 3.40
CA SER A 421 9.07 3.56 2.64
C SER A 421 9.74 2.54 3.56
N GLY A 422 9.96 1.31 3.08
CA GLY A 422 10.66 0.27 3.84
C GLY A 422 12.18 0.45 3.90
N LEU A 423 12.71 1.50 3.29
CA LEU A 423 14.14 1.72 3.05
C LEU A 423 14.94 2.12 4.29
N ARG A 424 14.31 2.66 5.34
CA ARG A 424 14.98 3.01 6.61
C ARG A 424 14.55 2.04 7.70
N LYS A 425 15.27 0.94 7.81
CA LYS A 425 15.22 0.08 8.99
C LYS A 425 16.34 0.51 9.94
N LEU A 426 16.07 0.48 11.25
CA LEU A 426 17.14 0.55 12.24
C LEU A 426 18.02 -0.68 12.09
N GLU A 427 19.33 -0.47 12.07
CA GLU A 427 20.32 -1.55 11.98
C GLU A 427 20.56 -2.27 13.32
N TYR A 428 19.93 -1.77 14.36
CA TYR A 428 20.01 -2.29 15.72
C TYR A 428 18.62 -2.32 16.37
N ASP A 429 18.52 -3.12 17.43
CA ASP A 429 17.31 -3.16 18.26
C ASP A 429 17.34 -2.00 19.28
N PRO A 430 16.33 -1.10 19.24
CA PRO A 430 16.29 0.05 20.14
C PRO A 430 15.78 -0.29 21.56
N TYR A 431 15.30 -1.52 21.79
CA TYR A 431 14.74 -1.94 23.06
C TYR A 431 15.79 -2.53 24.00
N THR A 432 15.90 -1.97 25.22
CA THR A 432 16.73 -2.57 26.27
C THR A 432 16.03 -3.78 26.91
N PRO A 433 16.77 -4.64 27.65
CA PRO A 433 16.18 -5.74 28.39
C PRO A 433 15.08 -5.30 29.37
N GLU A 434 15.27 -4.17 30.06
CA GLU A 434 14.30 -3.60 31.01
C GLU A 434 13.02 -3.15 30.30
N MET A 435 13.15 -2.49 29.12
CA MET A 435 12.00 -2.13 28.30
C MET A 435 11.24 -3.38 27.84
N ARG A 436 11.95 -4.43 27.44
CA ARG A 436 11.36 -5.70 27.02
C ARG A 436 10.61 -6.37 28.17
N GLN A 437 11.18 -6.40 29.35
CA GLN A 437 10.54 -6.94 30.56
C GLN A 437 9.24 -6.17 30.88
N MET A 438 9.30 -4.84 30.86
CA MET A 438 8.14 -3.98 31.12
C MET A 438 7.04 -4.20 30.08
N ILE A 439 7.38 -4.15 28.79
CA ILE A 439 6.41 -4.35 27.69
C ILE A 439 5.84 -5.77 27.75
N GLY A 440 6.66 -6.78 28.02
CA GLY A 440 6.21 -8.17 28.19
C GLY A 440 5.18 -8.31 29.32
N GLY A 441 5.32 -7.56 30.42
CA GLY A 441 4.31 -7.48 31.47
C GLY A 441 2.98 -6.93 30.96
N TYR A 442 2.99 -5.85 30.19
CA TYR A 442 1.78 -5.29 29.59
C TYR A 442 1.13 -6.21 28.56
N ILE A 443 1.92 -6.92 27.75
CA ILE A 443 1.40 -7.94 26.81
C ILE A 443 0.64 -9.02 27.59
N LYS A 444 1.21 -9.57 28.67
CA LYS A 444 0.55 -10.59 29.50
C LYS A 444 -0.77 -10.08 30.11
N THR A 445 -0.80 -8.84 30.57
CA THR A 445 -2.01 -8.23 31.13
C THR A 445 -3.12 -8.09 30.07
N VAL A 446 -2.78 -7.64 28.88
CA VAL A 446 -3.74 -7.51 27.76
C VAL A 446 -4.20 -8.90 27.29
N ASP A 447 -3.29 -9.88 27.17
CA ASP A 447 -3.62 -11.26 26.84
C ASP A 447 -4.62 -11.88 27.80
N ALA A 448 -4.38 -11.74 29.11
CA ALA A 448 -5.29 -12.20 30.14
C ALA A 448 -6.66 -11.52 30.06
N ALA A 449 -6.71 -10.22 29.82
CA ALA A 449 -7.96 -9.47 29.69
C ALA A 449 -8.79 -9.90 28.47
N LEU A 450 -8.14 -10.21 27.34
CA LEU A 450 -8.80 -10.75 26.15
C LEU A 450 -9.39 -12.14 26.43
N LYS A 451 -8.61 -13.04 27.03
CA LYS A 451 -9.03 -14.40 27.39
C LYS A 451 -10.19 -14.42 28.37
N LEU A 452 -10.20 -13.53 29.36
CA LEU A 452 -11.33 -13.36 30.32
C LEU A 452 -12.64 -12.98 29.61
N ARG A 453 -12.59 -12.44 28.39
CA ARG A 453 -13.77 -12.11 27.59
C ARG A 453 -14.08 -13.15 26.51
N ASN A 454 -13.53 -14.35 26.64
CA ASN A 454 -13.65 -15.44 25.65
C ASN A 454 -13.18 -15.04 24.25
N LEU A 455 -12.23 -14.10 24.17
CA LEU A 455 -11.57 -13.73 22.91
C LEU A 455 -10.25 -14.50 22.77
N SER A 456 -9.79 -14.63 21.54
CA SER A 456 -8.43 -15.08 21.30
C SER A 456 -7.46 -14.13 21.99
N GLY A 457 -6.45 -14.67 22.66
CA GLY A 457 -5.37 -13.87 23.24
C GLY A 457 -4.60 -13.09 22.18
N VAL A 458 -3.51 -12.46 22.58
CA VAL A 458 -2.62 -11.78 21.65
C VAL A 458 -1.93 -12.80 20.73
N PRO A 459 -1.64 -12.44 19.46
CA PRO A 459 -0.85 -13.28 18.55
C PRO A 459 0.55 -13.58 19.10
N ASP A 460 1.08 -14.78 18.78
CA ASP A 460 2.38 -15.25 19.27
C ASP A 460 3.54 -14.33 18.90
N ASP A 461 3.43 -13.61 17.80
CA ASP A 461 4.46 -12.66 17.34
C ASP A 461 4.54 -11.36 18.17
N TYR A 462 3.69 -11.20 19.22
CA TYR A 462 3.84 -10.14 20.22
C TYR A 462 4.97 -10.43 21.19
N TYR A 463 5.31 -11.69 21.38
CA TYR A 463 6.42 -12.10 22.22
C TYR A 463 7.71 -12.14 21.39
N PRO A 464 8.76 -11.39 21.78
CA PRO A 464 10.05 -11.48 21.11
C PRO A 464 10.60 -12.91 21.26
N ARG A 465 11.08 -13.46 20.14
CA ARG A 465 11.82 -14.71 20.12
C ARG A 465 13.26 -14.47 20.56
#